data_2007fabb8e539653c9e773fe42c45383
#
_entry.id   2007fabb8e539653c9e773fe42c45383
#
_cell.length_a   1.000
_cell.length_b   1.000
_cell.length_c   1.000
_cell.angle_alpha   90.00
_cell.angle_beta   90.00
_cell.angle_gamma   90.00
#
_symmetry.space_group_name_H-M   'P 1'
#
loop_
_entity.id
_entity.type
_entity.pdbx_description
1 polymer ?
#
loop_
_entity_poly.entity_id
_entity_poly.type
_entity_poly.pdbx_seq_one_letter_code
_entity_poly.pdbx_strand_id
1 'polypeptide(L)'
;MNNNITLRTGNPIVDEIATLNITGNVIPQAWYYTIVNEKGKVNYLAINILADIVYWYRPTEHRDETTLAVSYTKKFQDTDYLQRSYDQLMQIFNITKKQA
;
A
#
# COMPACT_ATOMS: atom_id res chain seq x y z
N MET A 1 -19.40 19.89 -12.28
CA MET A 1 -19.79 18.89 -12.63
C MET A 1 -20.24 18.13 -11.75
N ASN A 2 -20.91 17.60 -12.03
CA ASN A 2 -21.31 16.79 -11.24
C ASN A 2 -20.93 15.52 -11.58
N ASN A 3 -20.24 15.18 -10.97
CA ASN A 3 -19.85 13.98 -11.06
C ASN A 3 -20.82 13.11 -10.70
N ASN A 4 -21.83 13.47 -10.61
CA ASN A 4 -22.85 12.65 -10.38
C ASN A 4 -23.04 11.76 -11.40
N ILE A 5 -22.27 11.79 -12.35
CA ILE A 5 -22.30 10.80 -13.17
C ILE A 5 -21.86 9.67 -12.48
N THR A 6 -22.67 8.95 -12.08
CA THR A 6 -22.39 7.84 -11.49
C THR A 6 -22.28 6.84 -12.51
N LEU A 7 -21.14 6.42 -12.76
CA LEU A 7 -20.93 5.33 -13.63
C LEU A 7 -21.21 4.10 -12.82
N ARG A 8 -22.42 3.63 -12.90
CA ARG A 8 -22.77 2.41 -12.22
C ARG A 8 -22.48 1.21 -13.10
N THR A 9 -21.90 0.20 -12.50
CA THR A 9 -21.55 -1.00 -13.26
C THR A 9 -22.72 -1.96 -13.37
N GLY A 10 -23.76 -1.75 -12.58
CA GLY A 10 -24.86 -2.71 -12.51
C GLY A 10 -24.68 -3.74 -11.41
N ASN A 11 -23.53 -3.74 -10.74
CA ASN A 11 -23.28 -4.64 -9.61
C ASN A 11 -23.26 -3.81 -8.35
N PRO A 12 -24.21 -4.03 -7.41
CA PRO A 12 -24.29 -3.20 -6.21
C PRO A 12 -23.03 -3.26 -5.34
N ILE A 13 -22.36 -4.40 -5.28
CA ILE A 13 -21.18 -4.53 -4.46
C ILE A 13 -20.03 -3.73 -5.05
N VAL A 14 -19.83 -3.81 -6.36
CA VAL A 14 -18.78 -3.05 -7.03
C VAL A 14 -19.05 -1.55 -6.88
N ASP A 15 -20.30 -1.15 -7.06
CA ASP A 15 -20.66 0.26 -6.98
C ASP A 15 -20.46 0.80 -5.56
N GLU A 16 -20.74 -0.02 -4.54
CA GLU A 16 -20.54 0.40 -3.17
C GLU A 16 -19.04 0.50 -2.85
N ILE A 17 -18.24 -0.46 -3.28
CA ILE A 17 -16.78 -0.40 -3.05
C ILE A 17 -16.17 0.82 -3.73
N ALA A 18 -16.68 1.21 -4.89
CA ALA A 18 -16.17 2.37 -5.60
C ALA A 18 -16.33 3.68 -4.80
N THR A 19 -17.23 3.70 -3.81
CA THR A 19 -17.40 4.89 -2.98
C THR A 19 -16.42 4.92 -1.83
N LEU A 20 -15.69 3.83 -1.56
CA LEU A 20 -14.79 3.76 -0.43
C LEU A 20 -13.45 4.37 -0.79
N ASN A 21 -12.86 5.06 0.17
CA ASN A 21 -11.52 5.59 -0.01
C ASN A 21 -10.54 4.58 0.59
N ILE A 22 -10.11 3.62 -0.22
CA ILE A 22 -9.24 2.56 0.23
C ILE A 22 -7.80 3.00 0.02
N THR A 23 -7.06 3.13 1.12
CA THR A 23 -5.66 3.53 1.08
C THR A 23 -4.82 2.51 1.83
N GLY A 24 -3.51 2.65 1.74
CA GLY A 24 -2.60 1.79 2.49
C GLY A 24 -1.77 0.90 1.59
N ASN A 25 -1.36 -0.23 2.16
CA ASN A 25 -0.44 -1.12 1.48
C ASN A 25 -1.13 -1.88 0.35
N VAL A 26 -0.41 -2.07 -0.73
CA VAL A 26 -0.88 -2.85 -1.86
C VAL A 26 0.00 -4.09 -1.96
N ILE A 27 -0.62 -5.25 -2.17
CA ILE A 27 0.11 -6.50 -2.32
C ILE A 27 -0.14 -7.03 -3.74
N PRO A 28 0.86 -6.96 -4.62
CA PRO A 28 0.71 -7.56 -5.95
C PRO A 28 0.49 -9.07 -5.85
N GLN A 29 -0.42 -9.59 -6.64
CA GLN A 29 -0.77 -11.01 -6.56
C GLN A 29 0.43 -11.93 -6.81
N ALA A 30 1.35 -11.52 -7.68
CA ALA A 30 2.53 -12.32 -7.99
C ALA A 30 3.39 -12.62 -6.75
N TRP A 31 3.32 -11.78 -5.72
CA TRP A 31 4.12 -11.98 -4.52
C TRP A 31 3.74 -13.27 -3.79
N TYR A 32 2.50 -13.73 -3.91
CA TYR A 32 2.09 -14.98 -3.26
C TYR A 32 2.76 -16.19 -3.88
N TYR A 33 3.29 -16.05 -5.10
CA TYR A 33 3.96 -17.16 -5.78
C TYR A 33 5.47 -17.05 -5.70
N THR A 34 6.01 -15.85 -5.47
CA THR A 34 7.46 -15.64 -5.50
C THR A 34 8.06 -15.46 -4.12
N ILE A 35 7.30 -14.94 -3.16
CA ILE A 35 7.80 -14.73 -1.80
C ILE A 35 7.31 -15.89 -0.94
N VAL A 36 8.11 -16.95 -0.94
CA VAL A 36 7.75 -18.18 -0.24
C VAL A 36 8.87 -18.56 0.72
N ASN A 37 8.54 -19.43 1.68
CA ASN A 37 9.53 -19.92 2.62
C ASN A 37 10.25 -21.16 2.06
N GLU A 38 11.15 -21.76 2.85
CA GLU A 38 11.92 -22.91 2.42
C GLU A 38 11.08 -24.09 1.99
N LYS A 39 9.85 -24.19 2.47
CA LYS A 39 8.95 -25.29 2.13
C LYS A 39 8.05 -24.95 0.94
N GLY A 40 8.27 -23.83 0.30
CA GLY A 40 7.47 -23.41 -0.84
C GLY A 40 6.12 -22.82 -0.45
N LYS A 41 5.91 -22.52 0.83
CA LYS A 41 4.66 -21.94 1.28
C LYS A 41 4.75 -20.42 1.34
N VAL A 42 3.64 -19.75 1.13
CA VAL A 42 3.60 -18.29 1.12
C VAL A 42 4.15 -17.73 2.43
N ASN A 43 5.08 -16.79 2.32
CA ASN A 43 5.63 -16.13 3.48
C ASN A 43 4.88 -14.82 3.70
N TYR A 44 3.76 -14.89 4.39
CA TYR A 44 2.90 -13.73 4.58
C TYR A 44 3.58 -12.61 5.36
N LEU A 45 4.43 -12.95 6.33
CA LEU A 45 5.12 -11.92 7.10
C LEU A 45 6.06 -11.11 6.20
N ALA A 46 6.84 -11.79 5.36
CA ALA A 46 7.75 -11.11 4.44
C ALA A 46 6.98 -10.25 3.46
N ILE A 47 5.84 -10.74 2.96
CA ILE A 47 4.99 -10.00 2.05
C ILE A 47 4.45 -8.74 2.73
N ASN A 48 3.99 -8.85 3.98
CA ASN A 48 3.45 -7.70 4.70
C ASN A 48 4.53 -6.66 4.99
N ILE A 49 5.72 -7.09 5.35
CA ILE A 49 6.84 -6.17 5.60
C ILE A 49 7.21 -5.46 4.30
N LEU A 50 7.31 -6.20 3.21
CA LEU A 50 7.67 -5.62 1.92
C LEU A 50 6.58 -4.64 1.45
N ALA A 51 5.31 -4.97 1.65
CA ALA A 51 4.21 -4.09 1.28
C ALA A 51 4.28 -2.77 2.04
N ASP A 52 4.65 -2.81 3.33
CA ASP A 52 4.83 -1.58 4.11
C ASP A 52 5.98 -0.74 3.56
N ILE A 53 7.10 -1.39 3.25
CA ILE A 53 8.25 -0.68 2.70
C ILE A 53 7.90 -0.04 1.36
N VAL A 54 7.25 -0.78 0.48
CA VAL A 54 6.85 -0.27 -0.83
C VAL A 54 5.87 0.88 -0.69
N TYR A 55 4.93 0.78 0.26
CA TYR A 55 3.99 1.86 0.51
C TYR A 55 4.71 3.18 0.79
N TRP A 56 5.74 3.15 1.63
CA TRP A 56 6.46 4.38 1.98
C TRP A 56 7.33 4.91 0.86
N TYR A 57 7.78 4.03 -0.06
CA TYR A 57 8.54 4.49 -1.21
C TYR A 57 7.64 4.94 -2.36
N ARG A 58 6.36 4.57 -2.35
CA ARG A 58 5.45 5.09 -3.38
C ARG A 58 5.18 6.55 -3.10
N PRO A 59 5.36 7.43 -4.06
CA PRO A 59 5.12 8.85 -3.84
C PRO A 59 3.65 9.14 -3.61
N THR A 60 3.37 10.20 -2.86
CA THR A 60 2.02 10.71 -2.72
C THR A 60 1.72 11.58 -3.92
N GLU A 61 0.61 11.31 -4.60
CA GLU A 61 0.21 12.09 -5.75
C GLU A 61 -0.58 13.29 -5.30
N HIS A 62 -0.22 14.45 -5.83
CA HIS A 62 -0.95 15.68 -5.58
C HIS A 62 -1.46 16.20 -6.92
N ARG A 63 -2.75 16.52 -6.98
CA ARG A 63 -3.32 16.97 -8.22
C ARG A 63 -3.86 18.38 -8.00
N ASP A 64 -3.43 19.30 -8.84
CA ASP A 64 -3.91 20.67 -8.78
C ASP A 64 -5.32 20.72 -9.38
N GLU A 65 -6.29 21.20 -8.62
CA GLU A 65 -7.66 21.22 -9.06
C GLU A 65 -7.89 22.22 -10.19
N THR A 66 -7.07 23.22 -10.30
CA THR A 66 -7.25 24.26 -11.32
C THR A 66 -6.59 23.88 -12.62
N THR A 67 -5.33 23.42 -12.57
CA THR A 67 -4.58 23.15 -13.79
C THR A 67 -4.56 21.67 -14.13
N LEU A 68 -5.01 20.82 -13.23
CA LEU A 68 -4.98 19.37 -13.37
C LEU A 68 -3.54 18.85 -13.43
N ALA A 69 -2.58 19.66 -13.06
CA ALA A 69 -1.19 19.22 -13.01
C ALA A 69 -1.02 18.21 -11.88
N VAL A 70 -0.17 17.21 -12.12
CA VAL A 70 0.09 16.18 -11.14
C VAL A 70 1.51 16.32 -10.65
N SER A 71 1.69 16.27 -9.34
CA SER A 71 3.02 16.26 -8.76
C SER A 71 3.11 15.15 -7.73
N TYR A 72 4.34 14.78 -7.34
CA TYR A 72 4.55 13.68 -6.43
C TYR A 72 5.49 14.10 -5.32
N THR A 73 5.20 13.67 -4.10
CA THR A 73 6.08 13.95 -2.96
C THR A 73 6.43 12.65 -2.26
N LYS A 74 7.61 12.64 -1.66
CA LYS A 74 8.07 11.51 -0.87
C LYS A 74 7.31 11.46 0.44
N LYS A 75 6.93 10.25 0.89
CA LYS A 75 6.17 10.10 2.12
C LYS A 75 7.02 10.20 3.39
N PHE A 76 8.28 9.82 3.32
CA PHE A 76 9.16 9.90 4.49
C PHE A 76 10.11 11.09 4.33
N GLN A 77 10.59 11.60 5.46
CA GLN A 77 11.34 12.84 5.44
C GLN A 77 12.74 12.67 6.01
N ASP A 78 13.55 13.69 5.76
CA ASP A 78 14.87 13.84 6.40
C ASP A 78 15.93 12.83 5.99
N THR A 79 15.61 11.82 5.18
CA THR A 79 16.59 10.86 4.69
C THR A 79 16.27 10.48 3.26
N ASP A 80 17.26 9.94 2.55
CA ASP A 80 17.04 9.43 1.21
C ASP A 80 16.49 8.00 1.23
N TYR A 81 16.55 7.35 2.39
CA TYR A 81 16.12 5.97 2.52
C TYR A 81 15.17 5.81 3.68
N LEU A 82 14.17 4.99 3.51
CA LEU A 82 13.26 4.65 4.59
C LEU A 82 14.02 3.83 5.63
N GLN A 83 13.84 4.21 6.90
CA GLN A 83 14.45 3.48 8.01
C GLN A 83 13.37 2.77 8.79
N ARG A 84 13.57 1.46 9.01
CA ARG A 84 12.68 0.64 9.81
C ARG A 84 13.51 -0.16 10.79
N SER A 85 13.37 0.10 12.08
CA SER A 85 14.07 -0.67 13.12
C SER A 85 13.28 -1.94 13.42
N TYR A 86 13.93 -2.89 14.10
CA TYR A 86 13.23 -4.09 14.55
C TYR A 86 12.08 -3.72 15.50
N ASP A 87 12.25 -2.71 16.35
CA ASP A 87 11.21 -2.29 17.28
C ASP A 87 9.98 -1.77 16.52
N GLN A 88 10.20 -1.00 15.47
CA GLN A 88 9.11 -0.50 14.64
C GLN A 88 8.38 -1.64 13.93
N LEU A 89 9.11 -2.62 13.41
CA LEU A 89 8.49 -3.77 12.75
C LEU A 89 7.71 -4.62 13.74
N MET A 90 8.25 -4.84 14.95
CA MET A 90 7.53 -5.56 15.98
C MET A 90 6.23 -4.86 16.35
N GLN A 91 6.26 -3.54 16.43
CA GLN A 91 5.10 -2.77 16.79
C GLN A 91 4.04 -2.76 15.66
N ILE A 92 4.47 -2.59 14.42
CA ILE A 92 3.57 -2.52 13.27
C ILE A 92 2.89 -3.86 13.03
N PHE A 93 3.65 -4.95 13.10
CA PHE A 93 3.16 -6.27 12.72
C PHE A 93 2.87 -7.19 13.90
N ASN A 94 3.07 -6.70 15.13
CA ASN A 94 2.83 -7.47 16.34
C ASN A 94 3.62 -8.79 16.31
N ILE A 95 4.91 -8.70 16.03
CA ILE A 95 5.79 -9.87 15.91
C ILE A 95 6.94 -9.75 16.89
N THR A 96 7.67 -10.84 17.07
CA THR A 96 8.84 -10.84 17.94
C THR A 96 10.09 -10.37 17.18
N LYS A 97 11.10 -9.94 17.92
CA LYS A 97 12.35 -9.49 17.32
C LYS A 97 12.97 -10.56 16.41
N LYS A 98 12.81 -11.81 16.78
CA LYS A 98 13.35 -12.92 15.99
C LYS A 98 12.66 -13.02 14.64
N GLN A 99 11.40 -12.61 14.55
CA GLN A 99 10.67 -12.66 13.29
C GLN A 99 10.94 -11.45 12.42
N ALA A 100 11.36 -10.36 13.01
CA ALA A 100 11.67 -9.17 12.25
C ALA A 100 13.03 -9.30 11.56
#